data_db1a358c0038605422c581e8997c315b
#
_entry.id   db1a358c0038605422c581e8997c315b
#
_cell.length_a   1.000
_cell.length_b   1.000
_cell.length_c   1.000
_cell.angle_alpha   90.00
_cell.angle_beta   90.00
_cell.angle_gamma   90.00
#
_symmetry.space_group_name_H-M   'P 1'
#
loop_
_entity.id
_entity.type
_entity.pdbx_description
1 polymer ?
#
loop_
_entity_poly.entity_id
_entity_poly.type
_entity_poly.pdbx_seq_one_letter_code
_entity_poly.pdbx_strand_id
1 'polypeptide(L)' 'MAKVVWEDVEQEGLGMLRKRYLCRAKVPGGWLVRFQSSDSDFIVFLPDPNHSWE' A
#
# COMPACT_ATOMS: atom_id res chain seq x y z
N MET A 1 -13.41 -7.34 -17.04
CA MET A 1 -13.36 -6.08 -16.29
C MET A 1 -12.22 -6.14 -15.30
N ALA A 2 -11.39 -5.13 -15.29
CA ALA A 2 -10.27 -5.07 -14.35
C ALA A 2 -10.78 -4.80 -12.93
N LYS A 3 -10.07 -5.35 -11.97
CA LYS A 3 -10.47 -5.28 -10.58
C LYS A 3 -9.24 -5.12 -9.71
N VAL A 4 -9.29 -4.23 -8.76
CA VAL A 4 -8.21 -3.98 -7.81
C VAL A 4 -8.71 -4.32 -6.42
N VAL A 5 -7.95 -5.14 -5.71
CA VAL A 5 -8.26 -5.52 -4.34
C VAL A 5 -7.18 -4.93 -3.44
N TRP A 6 -7.60 -4.08 -2.52
CA TRP A 6 -6.69 -3.45 -1.57
C TRP A 6 -6.56 -4.32 -0.32
N GLU A 7 -5.34 -4.45 0.15
CA GLU A 7 -5.06 -5.16 1.39
C GLU A 7 -4.21 -4.30 2.31
N ASP A 8 -4.42 -4.44 3.60
CA ASP A 8 -3.67 -3.68 4.58
C ASP A 8 -2.24 -4.18 4.66
N VAL A 9 -1.30 -3.25 4.79
CA VAL A 9 0.10 -3.56 4.98
C VAL A 9 0.45 -3.31 6.43
N GLU A 10 1.02 -4.32 7.08
CA GLU A 10 1.46 -4.21 8.45
C GLU A 10 2.66 -3.28 8.54
N GLN A 11 2.65 -2.40 9.53
CA GLN A 11 3.69 -1.42 9.73
C GLN A 11 4.31 -1.58 11.10
N GLU A 12 5.64 -1.47 11.13
CA GLU A 12 6.39 -1.49 12.38
C GLU A 12 7.03 -0.13 12.63
N GLY A 13 7.30 0.17 13.89
CA GLY A 13 8.01 1.39 14.25
C GLY A 13 7.16 2.64 14.31
N LEU A 14 5.87 2.54 14.13
CA LEU A 14 4.97 3.68 14.27
C LEU A 14 4.62 3.90 15.74
N GLY A 15 4.58 5.16 16.14
CA GLY A 15 4.10 5.50 17.47
C GLY A 15 2.62 5.21 17.62
N MET A 16 2.18 4.89 18.84
CA MET A 16 0.80 4.52 19.10
C MET A 16 -0.20 5.64 18.84
N LEU A 17 0.25 6.88 18.83
CA LEU A 17 -0.60 8.03 18.65
C LEU A 17 -0.86 8.41 17.20
N ARG A 18 -0.21 7.73 16.25
CA ARG A 18 -0.34 8.05 14.84
C ARG A 18 -1.08 6.95 14.11
N LYS A 19 -2.24 7.30 13.61
CA LYS A 19 -2.98 6.41 12.74
C LYS A 19 -2.57 6.69 11.31
N ARG A 20 -1.91 5.75 10.71
CA ARG A 20 -1.54 5.80 9.31
C ARG A 20 -2.00 4.53 8.64
N TYR A 21 -2.62 4.69 7.51
CA TYR A 21 -3.11 3.55 6.76
C TYR A 21 -2.22 3.34 5.56
N LEU A 22 -1.72 2.14 5.44
CA LEU A 22 -0.91 1.73 4.31
C LEU A 22 -1.56 0.51 3.69
N CYS A 23 -1.93 0.63 2.43
CA CYS A 23 -2.58 -0.44 1.70
C CYS A 23 -1.82 -0.71 0.42
N ARG A 24 -1.96 -1.90 -0.10
CA ARG A 24 -1.36 -2.24 -1.38
C ARG A 24 -2.36 -3.00 -2.24
N ALA A 25 -2.18 -2.91 -3.54
CA ALA A 25 -2.99 -3.67 -4.47
C ALA A 25 -2.09 -4.28 -5.53
N LYS A 26 -2.28 -5.55 -5.80
CA LYS A 26 -1.51 -6.26 -6.79
C LYS A 26 -1.96 -5.84 -8.19
N VAL A 27 -1.01 -5.40 -8.99
CA VAL A 27 -1.27 -4.98 -10.37
C VAL A 27 -0.19 -5.56 -11.27
N PRO A 28 -0.42 -5.61 -12.59
CA PRO A 28 0.61 -6.09 -13.49
C PRO A 28 1.90 -5.28 -13.35
N GLY A 29 3.02 -5.97 -13.19
CA GLY A 29 4.33 -5.35 -13.05
C GLY A 29 4.70 -4.90 -11.66
N GLY A 30 3.80 -5.02 -10.67
CA GLY A 30 4.15 -4.62 -9.31
C GLY A 30 2.94 -4.39 -8.42
N TRP A 31 3.01 -3.32 -7.66
CA TRP A 31 2.01 -2.98 -6.65
C TRP A 31 1.65 -1.51 -6.72
N LEU A 32 0.38 -1.21 -6.51
CA LEU A 32 -0.02 0.14 -6.14
C LEU A 32 0.00 0.22 -4.63
N VAL A 33 0.69 1.20 -4.10
CA VAL A 33 0.79 1.38 -2.65
C VAL A 33 0.12 2.70 -2.31
N ARG A 34 -0.86 2.63 -1.45
CA ARG A 34 -1.59 3.80 -1.00
C ARG A 34 -1.24 4.07 0.45
N PHE A 35 -0.77 5.28 0.70
CA PHE A 35 -0.48 5.77 2.03
C PHE A 35 -1.47 6.86 2.36
N GLN A 36 -2.19 6.69 3.45
CA GLN A 36 -3.19 7.64 3.90
C GLN A 36 -2.89 8.11 5.31
N SER A 37 -2.81 9.40 5.48
CA SER A 37 -2.67 10.02 6.79
C SER A 37 -3.81 11.02 6.99
N SER A 38 -3.84 11.67 8.15
CA SER A 38 -4.88 12.66 8.44
C SER A 38 -4.85 13.84 7.50
N ASP A 39 -3.68 14.16 6.95
CA ASP A 39 -3.50 15.35 6.10
C ASP A 39 -3.26 15.05 4.64
N SER A 40 -2.93 13.80 4.32
CA SER A 40 -2.44 13.47 2.99
C SER A 40 -2.86 12.09 2.56
N ASP A 41 -2.95 11.91 1.26
CA ASP A 41 -3.29 10.63 0.65
C ASP A 41 -2.41 10.49 -0.59
N PHE A 42 -1.57 9.47 -0.62
CA PHE A 42 -0.63 9.25 -1.71
C PHE A 42 -0.81 7.87 -2.29
N ILE A 43 -0.69 7.77 -3.59
CA ILE A 43 -0.63 6.49 -4.29
C ILE A 43 0.65 6.47 -5.12
N VAL A 44 1.44 5.41 -4.96
CA VAL A 44 2.67 5.24 -5.72
C VAL A 44 2.69 3.85 -6.32
N PHE A 45 3.43 3.70 -7.41
CA PHE A 45 3.65 2.40 -8.02
C PHE A 45 4.99 1.85 -7.57
N LEU A 46 4.98 0.62 -7.06
CA LEU A 46 6.18 -0.09 -6.65
C LEU A 46 6.43 -1.22 -7.65
N PRO A 47 7.50 -1.14 -8.44
CA PRO A 47 7.84 -2.23 -9.38
C PRO A 47 8.21 -3.50 -8.63
N ASP A 48 7.54 -4.57 -8.95
CA ASP A 48 7.80 -5.88 -8.37
C ASP A 48 7.16 -6.94 -9.28
N PRO A 49 7.78 -7.24 -10.43
CA PRO A 49 7.14 -8.08 -11.44
C PRO A 49 6.80 -9.48 -10.94
N ASN A 50 7.51 -9.97 -9.94
CA ASN A 50 7.26 -11.30 -9.39
C ASN A 50 6.31 -11.26 -8.19
N HIS A 51 5.89 -10.07 -7.77
CA HIS A 51 5.04 -9.91 -6.60
C HIS A 51 5.58 -10.63 -5.38
N SER A 52 6.88 -10.44 -5.13
CA SER A 52 7.57 -11.13 -4.04
C SER A 52 7.48 -10.42 -2.70
N TRP A 53 6.93 -9.24 -2.67
CA TRP A 53 6.75 -8.49 -1.44
C TRP A 53 5.67 -9.13 -0.58
N GLU A 54 6.09 -9.62 0.57
CA GLU A 54 5.21 -10.28 1.52
C GLU A 54 4.88 -9.41 2.70
#